data_7ef468cd0a0a2f91077bbce466d36dcf
#
_entry.id   7ef468cd0a0a2f91077bbce466d36dcf
#
_cell.length_a   1.000
_cell.length_b   1.000
_cell.length_c   1.000
_cell.angle_alpha   90.00
_cell.angle_beta   90.00
_cell.angle_gamma   90.00
#
_symmetry.space_group_name_H-M   'P 1'
#
loop_
_entity.id
_entity.type
_entity.pdbx_description
1 polymer ?
#
loop_
_entity_poly.entity_id
_entity_poly.type
_entity_poly.pdbx_seq_one_letter_code
_entity_poly.pdbx_strand_id
1 'polypeptide(L)'
;KGMKLLRKYRKAYIVNKFIEENKNVSCVIADHWKSLELVKTSKKKICLIHSKEINYKKGTLANKRVLNAFKNIDHVISNSEYTKNLAIDVGIEPDKIIVINPGIFPAKDPEISAVKEAEKILSGKTPRLITVSRFDKRKNHEKIIMALRNLKQIYPDIVYTCIGYGEEEEKIKNL
;
A
#
# COMPACT_ATOMS: atom_id res chain seq x y z
N LYS A 1 -10.94 22.41 -14.55
CA LYS A 1 -10.14 21.95 -13.37
C LYS A 1 -10.58 22.80 -12.17
N GLY A 2 -11.54 22.30 -11.33
CA GLY A 2 -12.05 23.02 -10.17
C GLY A 2 -11.00 23.17 -9.06
N MET A 3 -11.16 24.20 -8.23
CA MET A 3 -10.29 24.48 -7.09
C MET A 3 -10.11 23.21 -6.21
N LYS A 4 -8.88 22.90 -5.84
CA LYS A 4 -8.54 21.70 -5.02
C LYS A 4 -9.39 21.60 -3.75
N LEU A 5 -9.75 22.75 -3.15
CA LEU A 5 -10.54 22.84 -1.91
C LEU A 5 -11.97 22.29 -2.07
N LEU A 6 -12.60 22.49 -3.22
CA LEU A 6 -13.98 22.07 -3.50
C LEU A 6 -14.08 20.62 -3.98
N ARG A 7 -12.95 19.99 -4.29
CA ARG A 7 -12.92 18.63 -4.87
C ARG A 7 -13.59 17.57 -3.98
N LYS A 8 -13.42 17.67 -2.66
CA LYS A 8 -14.01 16.72 -1.71
C LYS A 8 -15.53 16.85 -1.66
N TYR A 9 -16.05 18.08 -1.67
CA TYR A 9 -17.50 18.34 -1.65
C TYR A 9 -18.16 17.88 -2.94
N ARG A 10 -17.54 18.18 -4.09
CA ARG A 10 -18.03 17.69 -5.39
C ARG A 10 -18.09 16.18 -5.47
N LYS A 11 -17.06 15.48 -4.99
CA LYS A 11 -17.04 14.00 -4.95
C LYS A 11 -18.16 13.47 -4.06
N ALA A 12 -18.30 14.00 -2.86
CA ALA A 12 -19.35 13.60 -1.93
C ALA A 12 -20.74 13.84 -2.52
N TYR A 13 -20.97 14.99 -3.17
CA TYR A 13 -22.23 15.28 -3.85
C TYR A 13 -22.57 14.23 -4.92
N ILE A 14 -21.60 13.88 -5.79
CA ILE A 14 -21.80 12.88 -6.83
C ILE A 14 -22.13 11.52 -6.23
N VAL A 15 -21.40 11.11 -5.19
CA VAL A 15 -21.63 9.81 -4.51
C VAL A 15 -22.99 9.79 -3.83
N ASN A 16 -23.34 10.85 -3.09
CA ASN A 16 -24.64 10.94 -2.40
C ASN A 16 -25.79 10.88 -3.39
N LYS A 17 -25.72 11.68 -4.48
CA LYS A 17 -26.72 11.68 -5.54
C LYS A 17 -26.86 10.30 -6.18
N PHE A 18 -25.75 9.63 -6.51
CA PHE A 18 -25.76 8.28 -7.06
C PHE A 18 -26.47 7.27 -6.12
N ILE A 19 -26.20 7.34 -4.81
CA ILE A 19 -26.82 6.46 -3.82
C ILE A 19 -28.33 6.72 -3.72
N GLU A 20 -28.76 7.98 -3.78
CA GLU A 20 -30.16 8.38 -3.74
C GLU A 20 -30.94 7.88 -4.98
N GLU A 21 -30.33 7.99 -6.15
CA GLU A 21 -30.91 7.57 -7.43
C GLU A 21 -30.93 6.03 -7.61
N ASN A 22 -30.05 5.30 -6.91
CA ASN A 22 -29.89 3.84 -7.06
C ASN A 22 -30.29 3.11 -5.78
N LYS A 23 -31.57 2.78 -5.63
CA LYS A 23 -32.11 2.09 -4.44
C LYS A 23 -31.49 0.72 -4.15
N ASN A 24 -30.92 0.07 -5.17
CA ASN A 24 -30.28 -1.24 -5.08
C ASN A 24 -28.87 -1.20 -4.45
N VAL A 25 -28.32 -0.02 -4.15
CA VAL A 25 -27.07 0.10 -3.40
C VAL A 25 -27.29 -0.41 -1.99
N SER A 26 -26.60 -1.46 -1.59
CA SER A 26 -26.67 -2.07 -0.24
C SER A 26 -25.59 -1.51 0.70
N CYS A 27 -24.41 -1.19 0.18
CA CYS A 27 -23.30 -0.64 0.94
C CYS A 27 -22.41 0.27 0.09
N VAL A 28 -21.57 1.05 0.76
CA VAL A 28 -20.55 1.91 0.13
C VAL A 28 -19.17 1.48 0.64
N ILE A 29 -18.34 1.02 -0.27
CA ILE A 29 -16.96 0.60 0.04
C ILE A 29 -15.98 1.66 -0.49
N ALA A 30 -15.03 2.07 0.32
CA ALA A 30 -13.99 3.01 -0.08
C ALA A 30 -12.59 2.54 0.33
N ASP A 31 -11.64 2.75 -0.57
CA ASP A 31 -10.23 2.45 -0.39
C ASP A 31 -9.48 3.51 0.45
N HIS A 32 -10.17 4.54 0.89
CA HIS A 32 -9.60 5.63 1.70
C HIS A 32 -10.68 6.39 2.45
N TRP A 33 -10.50 6.60 3.76
CA TRP A 33 -11.46 7.28 4.64
C TRP A 33 -11.91 8.67 4.15
N LYS A 34 -11.03 9.43 3.47
CA LYS A 34 -11.40 10.74 2.89
C LYS A 34 -12.49 10.66 1.86
N SER A 35 -12.68 9.50 1.23
CA SER A 35 -13.75 9.29 0.25
C SER A 35 -15.10 9.13 0.93
N LEU A 36 -15.13 8.69 2.19
CA LEU A 36 -16.36 8.54 2.98
C LEU A 36 -16.65 9.73 3.91
N GLU A 37 -15.69 10.63 4.12
CA GLU A 37 -15.77 11.71 5.13
C GLU A 37 -17.05 12.55 5.04
N LEU A 38 -17.54 12.81 3.84
CA LEU A 38 -18.72 13.64 3.56
C LEU A 38 -19.87 12.86 2.93
N VAL A 39 -19.76 11.53 2.87
CA VAL A 39 -20.83 10.67 2.34
C VAL A 39 -21.95 10.55 3.39
N LYS A 40 -23.13 11.02 3.04
CA LYS A 40 -24.35 10.98 3.86
C LYS A 40 -25.25 9.90 3.31
N THR A 41 -25.37 8.78 4.00
CA THR A 41 -26.24 7.68 3.61
C THR A 41 -26.60 6.85 4.82
N SER A 42 -27.78 6.22 4.81
CA SER A 42 -28.20 5.18 5.74
C SER A 42 -27.66 3.81 5.37
N LYS A 43 -27.02 3.67 4.21
CA LYS A 43 -26.41 2.41 3.77
C LYS A 43 -25.11 2.17 4.53
N LYS A 44 -24.76 0.90 4.72
CA LYS A 44 -23.50 0.51 5.38
C LYS A 44 -22.29 1.13 4.67
N LYS A 45 -21.35 1.64 5.44
CA LYS A 45 -20.08 2.20 4.98
C LYS A 45 -18.93 1.33 5.44
N ILE A 46 -18.13 0.89 4.48
CA ILE A 46 -16.96 0.06 4.70
C ILE A 46 -15.72 0.81 4.19
N CYS A 47 -14.69 0.89 5.01
CA CYS A 47 -13.44 1.55 4.65
C CYS A 47 -12.28 0.56 4.67
N LEU A 48 -11.54 0.48 3.57
CA LEU A 48 -10.27 -0.23 3.54
C LEU A 48 -9.17 0.69 4.08
N ILE A 49 -8.24 0.11 4.85
CA ILE A 49 -7.09 0.81 5.40
C ILE A 49 -5.79 0.07 5.09
N HIS A 50 -4.72 0.86 4.79
CA HIS A 50 -3.42 0.36 4.33
C HIS A 50 -2.24 0.85 5.17
N SER A 51 -2.48 1.52 6.28
CA SER A 51 -1.56 2.08 7.28
C SER A 51 -1.24 3.57 7.16
N LYS A 52 -0.62 4.02 6.06
CA LYS A 52 -0.08 5.38 5.92
C LYS A 52 -1.14 6.48 6.05
N GLU A 53 -2.35 6.24 5.53
CA GLU A 53 -3.44 7.21 5.47
C GLU A 53 -4.16 7.45 6.80
N ILE A 54 -3.93 6.57 7.78
CA ILE A 54 -4.46 6.69 9.15
C ILE A 54 -3.39 7.03 10.17
N ASN A 55 -2.10 6.87 9.85
CA ASN A 55 -0.98 7.04 10.78
C ASN A 55 -0.69 8.52 11.06
N TYR A 56 -1.53 9.13 11.88
CA TYR A 56 -1.34 10.49 12.37
C TYR A 56 -1.10 10.49 13.87
N LYS A 57 -0.17 11.34 14.34
CA LYS A 57 0.10 11.50 15.77
C LYS A 57 -1.18 11.83 16.53
N LYS A 58 -1.43 11.11 17.62
CA LYS A 58 -2.59 11.32 18.51
C LYS A 58 -2.74 12.80 18.92
N GLY A 59 -3.97 13.28 18.96
CA GLY A 59 -4.30 14.64 19.37
C GLY A 59 -4.14 15.71 18.29
N THR A 60 -3.50 15.41 17.17
CA THR A 60 -3.39 16.37 16.03
C THR A 60 -4.74 16.57 15.34
N LEU A 61 -4.90 17.70 14.64
CA LEU A 61 -6.09 17.97 13.84
C LEU A 61 -6.35 16.88 12.79
N ALA A 62 -5.28 16.33 12.21
CA ALA A 62 -5.38 15.23 11.25
C ALA A 62 -5.91 13.95 11.91
N ASN A 63 -5.40 13.58 13.09
CA ASN A 63 -5.91 12.44 13.85
C ASN A 63 -7.37 12.64 14.25
N LYS A 64 -7.75 13.81 14.80
CA LYS A 64 -9.15 14.13 15.14
C LYS A 64 -10.06 13.99 13.93
N ARG A 65 -9.61 14.44 12.76
CA ARG A 65 -10.37 14.33 11.51
C ARG A 65 -10.56 12.88 11.06
N VAL A 66 -9.53 12.04 11.18
CA VAL A 66 -9.60 10.60 10.94
C VAL A 66 -10.65 9.98 11.85
N LEU A 67 -10.51 10.14 13.16
CA LEU A 67 -11.44 9.56 14.14
C LEU A 67 -12.89 10.01 13.90
N ASN A 68 -13.10 11.27 13.55
CA ASN A 68 -14.43 11.77 13.24
C ASN A 68 -15.02 11.11 11.99
N ALA A 69 -14.22 10.83 10.98
CA ALA A 69 -14.66 10.10 9.79
C ALA A 69 -15.04 8.65 10.13
N PHE A 70 -14.23 7.98 10.98
CA PHE A 70 -14.46 6.59 11.36
C PHE A 70 -15.64 6.38 12.33
N LYS A 71 -16.10 7.41 13.06
CA LYS A 71 -17.33 7.33 13.85
C LYS A 71 -18.56 6.88 13.03
N ASN A 72 -18.62 7.33 11.77
CA ASN A 72 -19.72 7.08 10.85
C ASN A 72 -19.44 5.93 9.86
N ILE A 73 -18.41 5.12 10.10
CA ILE A 73 -18.07 3.95 9.29
C ILE A 73 -18.46 2.71 10.10
N ASP A 74 -19.18 1.80 9.46
CA ASP A 74 -19.69 0.60 10.11
C ASP A 74 -18.62 -0.47 10.26
N HIS A 75 -17.83 -0.70 9.21
CA HIS A 75 -16.73 -1.66 9.21
C HIS A 75 -15.46 -1.11 8.58
N VAL A 76 -14.34 -1.50 9.16
CA VAL A 76 -12.99 -1.16 8.69
C VAL A 76 -12.29 -2.44 8.29
N ILE A 77 -11.89 -2.54 7.04
CA ILE A 77 -11.10 -3.68 6.55
C ILE A 77 -9.62 -3.30 6.57
N SER A 78 -8.88 -3.97 7.42
CA SER A 78 -7.43 -3.83 7.51
C SER A 78 -6.73 -4.88 6.66
N ASN A 79 -5.70 -4.49 5.91
CA ASN A 79 -4.94 -5.38 5.06
C ASN A 79 -3.94 -6.28 5.82
N SER A 80 -3.76 -6.09 7.13
CA SER A 80 -2.86 -6.87 7.97
C SER A 80 -3.12 -6.63 9.46
N GLU A 81 -2.66 -7.53 10.32
CA GLU A 81 -2.67 -7.33 11.78
C GLU A 81 -1.88 -6.08 12.19
N TYR A 82 -0.75 -5.80 11.52
CA TYR A 82 0.00 -4.57 11.76
C TYR A 82 -0.86 -3.31 11.57
N THR A 83 -1.58 -3.25 10.45
CA THR A 83 -2.45 -2.10 10.15
C THR A 83 -3.65 -2.02 11.10
N LYS A 84 -4.20 -3.16 11.54
CA LYS A 84 -5.22 -3.22 12.58
C LYS A 84 -4.70 -2.62 13.90
N ASN A 85 -3.55 -3.06 14.38
CA ASN A 85 -2.96 -2.56 15.61
C ASN A 85 -2.69 -1.04 15.52
N LEU A 86 -2.17 -0.58 14.40
CA LEU A 86 -2.00 0.85 14.13
C LEU A 86 -3.34 1.61 14.19
N ALA A 87 -4.41 1.05 13.65
CA ALA A 87 -5.75 1.66 13.68
C ALA A 87 -6.27 1.77 15.12
N ILE A 88 -6.08 0.74 15.93
CA ILE A 88 -6.43 0.74 17.36
C ILE A 88 -5.58 1.81 18.09
N ASP A 89 -4.29 1.86 17.83
CA ASP A 89 -3.38 2.84 18.43
C ASP A 89 -3.77 4.28 18.11
N VAL A 90 -4.27 4.57 16.92
CA VAL A 90 -4.75 5.92 16.58
C VAL A 90 -6.14 6.21 17.14
N GLY A 91 -6.85 5.22 17.69
CA GLY A 91 -8.11 5.35 18.41
C GLY A 91 -9.36 4.92 17.64
N ILE A 92 -9.21 4.07 16.62
CA ILE A 92 -10.37 3.44 15.94
C ILE A 92 -10.84 2.26 16.78
N GLU A 93 -12.17 2.09 16.91
CA GLU A 93 -12.80 1.06 17.71
C GLU A 93 -12.43 -0.34 17.21
N PRO A 94 -11.87 -1.23 18.06
CA PRO A 94 -11.43 -2.57 17.65
C PRO A 94 -12.51 -3.42 17.01
N ASP A 95 -13.73 -3.35 17.55
CA ASP A 95 -14.87 -4.16 17.11
C ASP A 95 -15.33 -3.87 15.69
N LYS A 96 -14.96 -2.71 15.17
CA LYS A 96 -15.22 -2.33 13.77
C LYS A 96 -14.19 -2.89 12.79
N ILE A 97 -13.03 -3.39 13.28
CA ILE A 97 -11.88 -3.71 12.43
C ILE A 97 -11.83 -5.20 12.14
N ILE A 98 -11.89 -5.54 10.87
CA ILE A 98 -11.75 -6.90 10.36
C ILE A 98 -10.46 -6.97 9.56
N VAL A 99 -9.63 -7.98 9.80
CA VAL A 99 -8.41 -8.21 9.00
C VAL A 99 -8.77 -9.10 7.81
N ILE A 100 -8.52 -8.59 6.62
CA ILE A 100 -8.61 -9.35 5.37
C ILE A 100 -7.31 -9.12 4.62
N ASN A 101 -6.45 -10.12 4.61
CA ASN A 101 -5.18 -10.03 3.89
C ASN A 101 -5.43 -9.95 2.38
N PRO A 102 -4.66 -9.13 1.64
CA PRO A 102 -4.77 -9.06 0.19
C PRO A 102 -4.58 -10.44 -0.44
N GLY A 103 -5.47 -10.79 -1.35
CA GLY A 103 -5.33 -11.99 -2.16
C GLY A 103 -4.17 -11.87 -3.15
N ILE A 104 -3.65 -13.01 -3.57
CA ILE A 104 -2.67 -13.13 -4.64
C ILE A 104 -3.25 -14.02 -5.75
N PHE A 105 -2.88 -13.72 -6.98
CA PHE A 105 -3.14 -14.64 -8.08
C PHE A 105 -2.09 -15.75 -8.06
N PRO A 106 -2.46 -16.99 -8.40
CA PRO A 106 -1.48 -18.04 -8.64
C PRO A 106 -0.43 -17.56 -9.65
N ALA A 107 0.84 -17.78 -9.35
CA ALA A 107 1.89 -17.48 -10.29
C ALA A 107 1.71 -18.36 -11.55
N LYS A 108 1.85 -17.76 -12.72
CA LYS A 108 1.95 -18.53 -13.97
C LYS A 108 3.35 -19.12 -14.03
N ASP A 109 3.46 -20.31 -14.57
CA ASP A 109 4.75 -20.89 -14.86
C ASP A 109 5.53 -19.97 -15.80
N PRO A 110 6.82 -19.71 -15.51
CA PRO A 110 7.64 -18.86 -16.36
C PRO A 110 7.89 -19.53 -17.69
N GLU A 111 8.07 -18.74 -18.73
CA GLU A 111 8.46 -19.26 -20.04
C GLU A 111 9.84 -19.94 -19.95
N ILE A 112 9.94 -21.15 -20.52
CA ILE A 112 11.18 -21.95 -20.48
C ILE A 112 12.37 -21.19 -21.07
N SER A 113 12.15 -20.40 -22.13
CA SER A 113 13.15 -19.52 -22.72
C SER A 113 13.71 -18.48 -21.75
N ALA A 114 12.82 -17.82 -20.99
CA ALA A 114 13.19 -16.82 -20.00
C ALA A 114 13.98 -17.43 -18.82
N VAL A 115 13.59 -18.65 -18.39
CA VAL A 115 14.32 -19.38 -17.36
C VAL A 115 15.74 -19.70 -17.83
N LYS A 116 15.89 -20.26 -19.06
CA LYS A 116 17.21 -20.60 -19.63
C LYS A 116 18.11 -19.36 -19.78
N GLU A 117 17.55 -18.23 -20.17
CA GLU A 117 18.30 -16.97 -20.29
C GLU A 117 18.76 -16.48 -18.91
N ALA A 118 17.88 -16.49 -17.91
CA ALA A 118 18.23 -16.13 -16.53
C ALA A 118 19.32 -17.06 -15.96
N GLU A 119 19.23 -18.37 -16.19
CA GLU A 119 20.23 -19.34 -15.75
C GLU A 119 21.58 -19.09 -16.44
N LYS A 120 21.59 -18.75 -17.72
CA LYS A 120 22.83 -18.42 -18.45
C LYS A 120 23.51 -17.18 -17.83
N ILE A 121 22.75 -16.12 -17.54
CA ILE A 121 23.27 -14.88 -16.92
C ILE A 121 23.80 -15.17 -15.51
N LEU A 122 23.14 -16.04 -14.76
CA LEU A 122 23.45 -16.34 -13.37
C LEU A 122 24.35 -17.58 -13.19
N SER A 123 24.85 -18.16 -14.29
CA SER A 123 25.69 -19.35 -14.25
C SER A 123 26.94 -19.11 -13.40
N GLY A 124 27.25 -20.06 -12.51
CA GLY A 124 28.39 -19.97 -11.58
C GLY A 124 28.22 -18.92 -10.46
N LYS A 125 27.14 -18.15 -10.44
CA LYS A 125 26.90 -17.13 -9.41
C LYS A 125 26.20 -17.69 -8.20
N THR A 126 26.82 -17.49 -7.01
CA THR A 126 26.25 -17.91 -5.72
C THR A 126 26.89 -17.15 -4.55
N PRO A 127 26.14 -16.74 -3.51
CA PRO A 127 24.69 -16.76 -3.42
C PRO A 127 24.01 -15.77 -4.39
N ARG A 128 22.75 -16.06 -4.73
CA ARG A 128 21.92 -15.20 -5.59
C ARG A 128 20.91 -14.45 -4.73
N LEU A 129 20.99 -13.13 -4.73
CA LEU A 129 20.09 -12.25 -4.00
C LEU A 129 19.20 -11.50 -4.98
N ILE A 130 17.95 -11.27 -4.62
CA ILE A 130 16.99 -10.53 -5.44
C ILE A 130 16.18 -9.55 -4.59
N THR A 131 15.95 -8.36 -5.12
CA THR A 131 14.94 -7.43 -4.60
C THR A 131 13.99 -7.03 -5.72
N VAL A 132 12.70 -7.25 -5.49
CA VAL A 132 11.62 -6.80 -6.37
C VAL A 132 10.90 -5.65 -5.67
N SER A 133 11.14 -4.41 -6.08
CA SER A 133 10.51 -3.24 -5.44
C SER A 133 10.65 -1.99 -6.30
N ARG A 134 9.87 -0.94 -5.94
CA ARG A 134 10.13 0.39 -6.49
C ARG A 134 11.50 0.89 -6.05
N PHE A 135 12.20 1.60 -6.92
CA PHE A 135 13.46 2.25 -6.59
C PHE A 135 13.18 3.60 -5.92
N ASP A 136 12.74 3.53 -4.68
CA ASP A 136 12.50 4.69 -3.81
C ASP A 136 13.42 4.62 -2.57
N LYS A 137 13.69 5.77 -1.96
CA LYS A 137 14.60 5.91 -0.82
C LYS A 137 14.28 4.97 0.34
N ARG A 138 12.99 4.62 0.56
CA ARG A 138 12.57 3.72 1.65
C ARG A 138 12.99 2.27 1.45
N LYS A 139 13.26 1.87 0.19
CA LYS A 139 13.69 0.51 -0.15
C LYS A 139 15.18 0.30 0.08
N ASN A 140 15.92 1.41 0.24
CA ASN A 140 17.28 1.43 0.77
C ASN A 140 18.29 0.55 0.00
N HIS A 141 18.15 0.49 -1.32
CA HIS A 141 19.04 -0.28 -2.20
C HIS A 141 20.52 0.08 -2.00
N GLU A 142 20.81 1.36 -1.77
CA GLU A 142 22.17 1.84 -1.51
C GLU A 142 22.86 1.07 -0.37
N LYS A 143 22.17 0.92 0.79
CA LYS A 143 22.76 0.18 1.92
C LYS A 143 22.92 -1.31 1.63
N ILE A 144 22.02 -1.89 0.83
CA ILE A 144 22.17 -3.29 0.40
C ILE A 144 23.45 -3.42 -0.45
N ILE A 145 23.64 -2.55 -1.44
CA ILE A 145 24.83 -2.56 -2.30
C ILE A 145 26.12 -2.35 -1.49
N MET A 146 26.09 -1.42 -0.52
CA MET A 146 27.24 -1.21 0.38
C MET A 146 27.55 -2.46 1.22
N ALA A 147 26.54 -3.15 1.73
CA ALA A 147 26.72 -4.41 2.47
C ALA A 147 27.29 -5.53 1.58
N LEU A 148 26.87 -5.57 0.31
CA LEU A 148 27.35 -6.54 -0.66
C LEU A 148 28.84 -6.38 -0.97
N ARG A 149 29.41 -5.18 -0.92
CA ARG A 149 30.85 -4.95 -1.07
C ARG A 149 31.64 -5.74 -0.03
N ASN A 150 31.17 -5.79 1.21
CA ASN A 150 31.81 -6.55 2.28
C ASN A 150 31.60 -8.07 2.09
N LEU A 151 30.38 -8.47 1.69
CA LEU A 151 30.06 -9.87 1.47
C LEU A 151 30.82 -10.47 0.28
N LYS A 152 31.19 -9.68 -0.71
CA LYS A 152 31.97 -10.13 -1.87
C LYS A 152 33.36 -10.64 -1.48
N GLN A 153 33.91 -10.21 -0.35
CA GLN A 153 35.18 -10.74 0.18
C GLN A 153 35.04 -12.21 0.66
N ILE A 154 33.83 -12.59 1.12
CA ILE A 154 33.53 -13.93 1.61
C ILE A 154 32.93 -14.78 0.48
N TYR A 155 32.12 -14.17 -0.37
CA TYR A 155 31.43 -14.80 -1.48
C TYR A 155 31.76 -14.07 -2.79
N PRO A 156 32.89 -14.40 -3.45
CA PRO A 156 33.35 -13.70 -4.65
C PRO A 156 32.35 -13.69 -5.80
N ASP A 157 31.56 -14.78 -5.90
CA ASP A 157 30.57 -14.98 -6.96
C ASP A 157 29.15 -14.54 -6.58
N ILE A 158 28.99 -13.80 -5.47
CA ILE A 158 27.69 -13.24 -5.08
C ILE A 158 27.15 -12.34 -6.17
N VAL A 159 25.85 -12.48 -6.46
CA VAL A 159 25.12 -11.60 -7.37
C VAL A 159 23.88 -11.05 -6.69
N TYR A 160 23.59 -9.77 -6.99
CA TYR A 160 22.40 -9.08 -6.53
C TYR A 160 21.63 -8.53 -7.73
N THR A 161 20.39 -8.99 -7.86
CA THR A 161 19.48 -8.55 -8.93
C THR A 161 18.42 -7.62 -8.35
N CYS A 162 18.32 -6.41 -8.93
CA CYS A 162 17.28 -5.45 -8.59
C CYS A 162 16.24 -5.39 -9.72
N ILE A 163 14.97 -5.67 -9.39
CA ILE A 163 13.86 -5.58 -10.35
C ILE A 163 12.91 -4.48 -9.89
N GLY A 164 12.71 -3.48 -10.75
CA GLY A 164 11.81 -2.36 -10.48
C GLY A 164 12.17 -1.10 -11.23
N TYR A 165 11.54 -0.02 -10.85
CA TYR A 165 11.78 1.33 -11.38
C TYR A 165 11.48 2.38 -10.30
N GLY A 166 11.98 3.61 -10.45
CA GLY A 166 11.68 4.71 -9.52
C GLY A 166 12.68 5.85 -9.58
N GLU A 167 12.50 6.82 -8.71
CA GLU A 167 13.28 8.05 -8.65
C GLU A 167 14.77 7.85 -8.31
N GLU A 168 15.12 6.73 -7.66
CA GLU A 168 16.50 6.39 -7.28
C GLU A 168 17.21 5.53 -8.34
N GLU A 169 16.60 5.25 -9.51
CA GLU A 169 17.13 4.32 -10.51
C GLU A 169 18.53 4.69 -10.98
N GLU A 170 18.72 5.94 -11.41
CA GLU A 170 20.03 6.41 -11.91
C GLU A 170 21.09 6.38 -10.81
N LYS A 171 20.71 6.71 -9.57
CA LYS A 171 21.62 6.61 -8.43
C LYS A 171 22.03 5.16 -8.17
N ILE A 172 21.10 4.22 -8.22
CA ILE A 172 21.36 2.79 -7.98
C ILE A 172 22.29 2.22 -9.06
N LYS A 173 22.11 2.61 -10.32
CA LYS A 173 22.97 2.18 -11.43
C LYS A 173 24.42 2.65 -11.30
N ASN A 174 24.63 3.80 -10.64
CA ASN A 174 25.95 4.41 -10.46
C ASN A 174 26.66 3.98 -9.16
N LEU A 175 26.10 3.07 -8.38
CA LEU A 175 26.69 2.51 -7.16
C LEU A 175 27.46 1.22 -7.44
#